data_8737bd54e3fae67161aa7bc56b933dbc
#
_entry.id   8737bd54e3fae67161aa7bc56b933dbc
#
_cell.length_a   1.000
_cell.length_b   1.000
_cell.length_c   1.000
_cell.angle_alpha   90.00
_cell.angle_beta   90.00
_cell.angle_gamma   90.00
#
_symmetry.space_group_name_H-M   'P 1'
#
loop_
_entity.id
_entity.type
_entity.pdbx_description
1 polymer ?
#
loop_
_entity_poly.entity_id
_entity_poly.type
_entity_poly.pdbx_seq_one_letter_code
_entity_poly.pdbx_strand_id
1 'polypeptide(L)'
;TDIPKGYKPHVLEFILPLITLTAIAIGSFVMLGSPKINWAFGAALILSAVIALIKGMSLNDVVDGFGNGLKGVVFASVILMLAVIIGSISKETGGGLFLVSLLGEQLPFWCLPVILQLITMIIAFSTGTSWGTYAIAFPLAMPLAWAISQSQGVANPELFMMLCFATVLNGSVFGDQCSPISDTT
;
A
#
# COMPACT_ATOMS: atom_id res chain seq x y z
N THR A 1 -20.76 -10.95 -7.32
CA THR A 1 -20.70 -12.03 -8.32
C THR A 1 -21.49 -13.21 -7.79
N ASP A 2 -22.56 -13.57 -8.46
CA ASP A 2 -23.38 -14.72 -8.08
C ASP A 2 -22.56 -16.00 -8.24
N ILE A 3 -22.49 -16.80 -7.18
CA ILE A 3 -21.83 -18.10 -7.23
C ILE A 3 -22.66 -19.03 -8.15
N PRO A 4 -22.03 -19.71 -9.12
CA PRO A 4 -22.75 -20.60 -10.02
C PRO A 4 -23.58 -21.64 -9.27
N LYS A 5 -24.82 -21.90 -9.72
CA LYS A 5 -25.72 -22.86 -9.10
C LYS A 5 -25.09 -24.26 -9.12
N GLY A 6 -24.78 -24.79 -7.95
CA GLY A 6 -24.13 -26.09 -7.77
C GLY A 6 -22.70 -26.06 -7.27
N TYR A 7 -22.04 -24.91 -7.24
CA TYR A 7 -20.71 -24.78 -6.68
C TYR A 7 -20.76 -24.86 -5.14
N LYS A 8 -19.99 -25.78 -4.56
CA LYS A 8 -19.86 -25.91 -3.10
C LYS A 8 -18.52 -25.30 -2.68
N PRO A 9 -18.50 -24.08 -2.11
CA PRO A 9 -17.26 -23.45 -1.64
C PRO A 9 -16.63 -24.28 -0.51
N HIS A 10 -15.32 -24.36 -0.52
CA HIS A 10 -14.55 -25.04 0.52
C HIS A 10 -13.42 -24.12 1.02
N VAL A 11 -13.16 -24.13 2.30
CA VAL A 11 -12.16 -23.27 2.94
C VAL A 11 -10.76 -23.43 2.32
N LEU A 12 -10.41 -24.62 1.85
CA LEU A 12 -9.13 -24.89 1.20
C LEU A 12 -8.91 -24.08 -0.11
N GLU A 13 -9.98 -23.67 -0.78
CA GLU A 13 -9.88 -22.85 -2.01
C GLU A 13 -9.32 -21.45 -1.73
N PHE A 14 -9.55 -20.95 -0.53
CA PHE A 14 -8.98 -19.71 -0.07
C PHE A 14 -7.59 -19.92 0.54
N ILE A 15 -7.44 -20.94 1.38
CA ILE A 15 -6.21 -21.19 2.12
C ILE A 15 -5.04 -21.59 1.20
N LEU A 16 -5.27 -22.45 0.19
CA LEU A 16 -4.20 -22.94 -0.68
C LEU A 16 -3.51 -21.82 -1.48
N PRO A 17 -4.25 -20.93 -2.19
CA PRO A 17 -3.63 -19.78 -2.85
C PRO A 17 -2.88 -18.85 -1.90
N LEU A 18 -3.41 -18.64 -0.69
CA LEU A 18 -2.79 -17.80 0.32
C LEU A 18 -1.47 -18.39 0.84
N ILE A 19 -1.45 -19.69 1.12
CA ILE A 19 -0.23 -20.40 1.50
C ILE A 19 0.79 -20.37 0.35
N THR A 20 0.37 -20.59 -0.88
CA THR A 20 1.23 -20.55 -2.07
C THR A 20 1.87 -19.16 -2.24
N LEU A 21 1.08 -18.10 -2.11
CA LEU A 21 1.56 -16.72 -2.16
C LEU A 21 2.62 -16.48 -1.09
N THR A 22 2.32 -16.84 0.15
CA THR A 22 3.22 -16.63 1.29
C THR A 22 4.50 -17.46 1.17
N ALA A 23 4.37 -18.72 0.77
CA ALA A 23 5.50 -19.64 0.59
C ALA A 23 6.46 -19.17 -0.51
N ILE A 24 5.95 -18.70 -1.64
CA ILE A 24 6.77 -18.17 -2.74
C ILE A 24 7.41 -16.84 -2.34
N ALA A 25 6.66 -15.93 -1.68
CA ALA A 25 7.19 -14.65 -1.23
C ALA A 25 8.35 -14.84 -0.23
N ILE A 26 8.14 -15.66 0.80
CA ILE A 26 9.17 -15.96 1.82
C ILE A 26 10.31 -16.80 1.22
N GLY A 27 9.97 -17.85 0.46
CA GLY A 27 10.98 -18.71 -0.17
C GLY A 27 11.90 -17.95 -1.11
N SER A 28 11.34 -17.05 -1.94
CA SER A 28 12.15 -16.19 -2.82
C SER A 28 13.01 -15.19 -2.04
N PHE A 29 12.52 -14.68 -0.92
CA PHE A 29 13.31 -13.80 -0.06
C PHE A 29 14.51 -14.54 0.56
N VAL A 30 14.28 -15.74 1.07
CA VAL A 30 15.35 -16.56 1.69
C VAL A 30 16.38 -17.02 0.65
N MET A 31 15.93 -17.44 -0.54
CA MET A 31 16.82 -18.00 -1.57
C MET A 31 17.52 -16.94 -2.44
N LEU A 32 16.87 -15.83 -2.72
CA LEU A 32 17.33 -14.82 -3.68
C LEU A 32 17.65 -13.48 -3.02
N GLY A 33 17.48 -13.35 -1.70
CA GLY A 33 17.68 -12.10 -0.97
C GLY A 33 16.66 -10.99 -1.29
N SER A 34 15.70 -11.26 -2.17
CA SER A 34 14.66 -10.31 -2.55
C SER A 34 13.30 -11.01 -2.77
N PRO A 35 12.20 -10.52 -2.18
CA PRO A 35 10.90 -11.14 -2.34
C PRO A 35 10.39 -10.94 -3.79
N LYS A 36 10.11 -12.02 -4.49
CA LYS A 36 9.53 -11.99 -5.84
C LYS A 36 8.01 -11.93 -5.78
N ILE A 37 7.48 -10.81 -5.29
CA ILE A 37 6.06 -10.62 -5.02
C ILE A 37 5.18 -10.88 -6.25
N ASN A 38 5.60 -10.41 -7.44
CA ASN A 38 4.84 -10.62 -8.67
C ASN A 38 4.70 -12.11 -9.03
N TRP A 39 5.73 -12.92 -8.78
CA TRP A 39 5.69 -14.37 -8.99
C TRP A 39 4.76 -15.05 -7.99
N ALA A 40 4.77 -14.58 -6.73
CA ALA A 40 3.90 -15.11 -5.67
C ALA A 40 2.42 -14.86 -6.01
N PHE A 41 2.06 -13.64 -6.42
CA PHE A 41 0.70 -13.31 -6.84
C PHE A 41 0.29 -14.05 -8.11
N GLY A 42 1.17 -14.13 -9.13
CA GLY A 42 0.92 -14.87 -10.36
C GLY A 42 0.63 -16.36 -10.11
N ALA A 43 1.45 -17.01 -9.29
CA ALA A 43 1.26 -18.41 -8.94
C ALA A 43 -0.03 -18.64 -8.14
N ALA A 44 -0.34 -17.80 -7.17
CA ALA A 44 -1.58 -17.88 -6.40
C ALA A 44 -2.82 -17.71 -7.27
N LEU A 45 -2.78 -16.77 -8.24
CA LEU A 45 -3.86 -16.51 -9.17
C LEU A 45 -4.08 -17.71 -10.11
N ILE A 46 -3.01 -18.27 -10.68
CA ILE A 46 -3.08 -19.47 -11.53
C ILE A 46 -3.65 -20.65 -10.73
N LEU A 47 -3.17 -20.85 -9.51
CA LEU A 47 -3.66 -21.92 -8.63
C LEU A 47 -5.15 -21.74 -8.34
N SER A 48 -5.61 -20.55 -8.03
CA SER A 48 -7.02 -20.24 -7.78
C SER A 48 -7.88 -20.55 -8.99
N ALA A 49 -7.43 -20.15 -10.19
CA ALA A 49 -8.13 -20.43 -11.45
C ALA A 49 -8.21 -21.94 -11.73
N VAL A 50 -7.11 -22.66 -11.53
CA VAL A 50 -7.08 -24.13 -11.72
C VAL A 50 -8.03 -24.83 -10.75
N ILE A 51 -8.03 -24.46 -9.47
CA ILE A 51 -8.94 -25.02 -8.47
C ILE A 51 -10.40 -24.77 -8.86
N ALA A 52 -10.73 -23.56 -9.30
CA ALA A 52 -12.09 -23.20 -9.73
C ALA A 52 -12.56 -24.06 -10.94
N LEU A 53 -11.68 -24.24 -11.93
CA LEU A 53 -11.98 -25.07 -13.13
C LEU A 53 -12.16 -26.54 -12.77
N ILE A 54 -11.29 -27.11 -11.91
CA ILE A 54 -11.39 -28.51 -11.45
C ILE A 54 -12.72 -28.77 -10.71
N LYS A 55 -13.20 -27.74 -9.99
CA LYS A 55 -14.48 -27.80 -9.25
C LYS A 55 -15.71 -27.58 -10.14
N GLY A 56 -15.54 -27.43 -11.43
CA GLY A 56 -16.63 -27.31 -12.38
C GLY A 56 -17.10 -25.89 -12.67
N MET A 57 -16.33 -24.89 -12.29
CA MET A 57 -16.57 -23.50 -12.73
C MET A 57 -16.28 -23.39 -14.23
N SER A 58 -17.11 -22.67 -14.98
CA SER A 58 -16.84 -22.45 -16.39
C SER A 58 -15.66 -21.50 -16.59
N LEU A 59 -14.95 -21.63 -17.71
CA LEU A 59 -13.86 -20.71 -18.04
C LEU A 59 -14.34 -19.26 -18.11
N ASN A 60 -15.56 -19.02 -18.58
CA ASN A 60 -16.16 -17.69 -18.64
C ASN A 60 -16.34 -17.11 -17.23
N ASP A 61 -16.83 -17.89 -16.26
CA ASP A 61 -17.00 -17.43 -14.89
C ASP A 61 -15.65 -17.07 -14.23
N VAL A 62 -14.60 -17.84 -14.51
CA VAL A 62 -13.25 -17.57 -14.03
C VAL A 62 -12.69 -16.27 -14.62
N VAL A 63 -12.85 -16.07 -15.93
CA VAL A 63 -12.41 -14.86 -16.63
C VAL A 63 -13.20 -13.64 -16.17
N ASP A 64 -14.51 -13.78 -15.99
CA ASP A 64 -15.37 -12.71 -15.49
C ASP A 64 -15.01 -12.34 -14.02
N GLY A 65 -14.71 -13.33 -13.20
CA GLY A 65 -14.23 -13.12 -11.83
C GLY A 65 -12.90 -12.34 -11.80
N PHE A 66 -11.96 -12.72 -12.66
CA PHE A 66 -10.69 -11.99 -12.82
C PHE A 66 -10.92 -10.56 -13.33
N GLY A 67 -11.77 -10.38 -14.34
CA GLY A 67 -12.12 -9.07 -14.89
C GLY A 67 -12.76 -8.15 -13.84
N ASN A 68 -13.64 -8.70 -13.01
CA ASN A 68 -14.25 -7.95 -11.91
C ASN A 68 -13.24 -7.57 -10.82
N GLY A 69 -12.30 -8.48 -10.52
CA GLY A 69 -11.17 -8.17 -9.63
C GLY A 69 -10.30 -7.03 -10.17
N LEU A 70 -9.97 -7.07 -11.47
CA LEU A 70 -9.22 -5.98 -12.12
C LEU A 70 -9.96 -4.63 -12.04
N LYS A 71 -11.26 -4.60 -12.26
CA LYS A 71 -12.06 -3.36 -12.13
C LYS A 71 -11.95 -2.76 -10.73
N GLY A 72 -11.89 -3.59 -9.69
CA GLY A 72 -11.74 -3.14 -8.31
C GLY A 72 -10.42 -2.41 -8.04
N VAL A 73 -9.33 -2.78 -8.73
CA VAL A 73 -8.02 -2.15 -8.52
C VAL A 73 -7.73 -0.96 -9.44
N VAL A 74 -8.55 -0.71 -10.47
CA VAL A 74 -8.35 0.41 -11.42
C VAL A 74 -8.35 1.74 -10.68
N PHE A 75 -9.32 1.97 -9.81
CA PHE A 75 -9.44 3.22 -9.06
C PHE A 75 -8.19 3.49 -8.20
N ALA A 76 -7.75 2.50 -7.43
CA ALA A 76 -6.53 2.59 -6.62
C ALA A 76 -5.28 2.84 -7.48
N SER A 77 -5.18 2.18 -8.65
CA SER A 77 -4.06 2.36 -9.58
C SER A 77 -4.00 3.78 -10.15
N VAL A 78 -5.16 4.36 -10.51
CA VAL A 78 -5.24 5.74 -11.00
C VAL A 78 -4.81 6.73 -9.91
N ILE A 79 -5.28 6.54 -8.67
CA ILE A 79 -4.88 7.38 -7.53
C ILE A 79 -3.37 7.31 -7.31
N LEU A 80 -2.79 6.11 -7.29
CA LEU A 80 -1.35 5.93 -7.11
C LEU A 80 -0.54 6.58 -8.25
N MET A 81 -1.01 6.47 -9.49
CA MET A 81 -0.35 7.11 -10.62
C MET A 81 -0.37 8.64 -10.50
N LEU A 82 -1.50 9.22 -10.14
CA LEU A 82 -1.62 10.66 -9.87
C LEU A 82 -0.73 11.10 -8.71
N ALA A 83 -0.63 10.30 -7.65
CA ALA A 83 0.24 10.57 -6.52
C ALA A 83 1.73 10.62 -6.91
N VAL A 84 2.18 9.69 -7.75
CA VAL A 84 3.55 9.70 -8.29
C VAL A 84 3.82 10.97 -9.11
N ILE A 85 2.86 11.40 -9.94
CA ILE A 85 2.97 12.64 -10.72
C ILE A 85 3.07 13.85 -9.81
N ILE A 86 2.21 13.96 -8.80
CA ILE A 86 2.24 15.05 -7.81
C ILE A 86 3.58 15.07 -7.06
N GLY A 87 4.07 13.90 -6.65
CA GLY A 87 5.37 13.76 -5.99
C GLY A 87 6.53 14.22 -6.87
N SER A 88 6.51 13.88 -8.15
CA SER A 88 7.52 14.32 -9.13
C SER A 88 7.49 15.85 -9.30
N ILE A 89 6.31 16.42 -9.51
CA ILE A 89 6.14 17.88 -9.65
C ILE A 89 6.61 18.60 -8.37
N SER A 90 6.21 18.10 -7.19
CA SER A 90 6.62 18.69 -5.90
C SER A 90 8.14 18.66 -5.73
N LYS A 91 8.80 17.60 -6.18
CA LYS A 91 10.27 17.50 -6.15
C LYS A 91 10.92 18.49 -7.11
N GLU A 92 10.43 18.60 -8.34
CA GLU A 92 10.98 19.51 -9.37
C GLU A 92 10.76 21.00 -9.02
N THR A 93 9.63 21.32 -8.40
CA THR A 93 9.31 22.69 -7.94
C THR A 93 10.00 23.07 -6.64
N GLY A 94 10.76 22.17 -6.02
CA GLY A 94 11.43 22.41 -4.74
C GLY A 94 10.47 22.48 -3.55
N GLY A 95 9.29 21.86 -3.64
CA GLY A 95 8.27 21.90 -2.58
C GLY A 95 8.79 21.44 -1.21
N GLY A 96 9.63 20.40 -1.19
CA GLY A 96 10.28 19.95 0.05
C GLY A 96 11.22 21.00 0.64
N LEU A 97 12.02 21.68 -0.19
CA LEU A 97 12.92 22.76 0.25
C LEU A 97 12.15 23.96 0.76
N PHE A 98 11.05 24.30 0.11
CA PHE A 98 10.17 25.39 0.58
C PHE A 98 9.57 25.07 1.96
N LEU A 99 9.08 23.84 2.17
CA LEU A 99 8.57 23.42 3.47
C LEU A 99 9.65 23.43 4.54
N VAL A 100 10.90 23.10 4.20
CA VAL A 100 12.04 23.21 5.13
C VAL A 100 12.36 24.66 5.46
N SER A 101 12.33 25.57 4.49
CA SER A 101 12.55 26.99 4.76
C SER A 101 11.47 27.59 5.67
N LEU A 102 10.26 27.04 5.62
CA LEU A 102 9.14 27.48 6.45
C LEU A 102 9.14 26.85 7.85
N LEU A 103 9.49 25.59 7.96
CA LEU A 103 9.33 24.77 9.17
C LEU A 103 10.66 24.30 9.78
N GLY A 104 11.73 24.27 8.98
CA GLY A 104 12.97 23.57 9.32
C GLY A 104 13.75 24.14 10.51
N GLU A 105 13.60 25.42 10.81
CA GLU A 105 14.22 26.04 12.00
C GLU A 105 13.39 25.84 13.28
N GLN A 106 12.10 25.58 13.12
CA GLN A 106 11.17 25.51 14.26
C GLN A 106 10.79 24.07 14.63
N LEU A 107 10.95 23.12 13.70
CA LEU A 107 10.53 21.73 13.87
C LEU A 107 11.75 20.83 14.07
N PRO A 108 12.02 20.36 15.30
CA PRO A 108 13.06 19.37 15.53
C PRO A 108 12.79 18.09 14.72
N PHE A 109 13.82 17.48 14.13
CA PHE A 109 13.67 16.29 13.29
C PHE A 109 12.89 15.14 13.97
N TRP A 110 13.06 14.97 15.29
CA TRP A 110 12.39 13.91 16.06
C TRP A 110 10.87 14.12 16.19
N CYS A 111 10.36 15.35 16.02
CA CYS A 111 8.92 15.62 16.01
C CYS A 111 8.25 15.20 14.70
N LEU A 112 8.97 15.20 13.58
CA LEU A 112 8.39 14.93 12.28
C LEU A 112 7.67 13.57 12.18
N PRO A 113 8.25 12.43 12.64
CA PRO A 113 7.55 11.15 12.61
C PRO A 113 6.23 11.17 13.38
N VAL A 114 6.20 11.83 14.54
CA VAL A 114 4.99 11.94 15.37
C VAL A 114 3.90 12.75 14.66
N ILE A 115 4.29 13.87 14.06
CA ILE A 115 3.38 14.74 13.31
C ILE A 115 2.82 13.99 12.09
N LEU A 116 3.67 13.28 11.34
CA LEU A 116 3.24 12.48 10.20
C LEU A 116 2.27 11.38 10.63
N GLN A 117 2.55 10.69 11.74
CA GLN A 117 1.65 9.69 12.33
C GLN A 117 0.27 10.28 12.61
N LEU A 118 0.20 11.40 13.32
CA LEU A 118 -1.07 12.02 13.71
C LEU A 118 -1.86 12.56 12.51
N ILE A 119 -1.17 13.23 11.58
CA ILE A 119 -1.83 13.77 10.37
C ILE A 119 -2.39 12.64 9.52
N THR A 120 -1.62 11.60 9.25
CA THR A 120 -2.08 10.47 8.43
C THR A 120 -3.19 9.69 9.10
N MET A 121 -3.18 9.58 10.43
CA MET A 121 -4.26 8.97 11.19
C MET A 121 -5.57 9.77 11.04
N ILE A 122 -5.52 11.10 11.15
CA ILE A 122 -6.69 11.97 10.98
C ILE A 122 -7.22 11.91 9.54
N ILE A 123 -6.33 11.94 8.55
CA ILE A 123 -6.72 11.86 7.13
C ILE A 123 -7.38 10.51 6.86
N ALA A 124 -6.76 9.41 7.26
CA ALA A 124 -7.29 8.06 7.04
C ALA A 124 -8.62 7.82 7.77
N PHE A 125 -8.74 8.30 9.01
CA PHE A 125 -9.99 8.26 9.75
C PHE A 125 -11.11 9.02 9.04
N SER A 126 -10.81 10.19 8.47
CA SER A 126 -11.78 11.04 7.79
C SER A 126 -12.16 10.52 6.41
N THR A 127 -11.25 9.87 5.71
CA THR A 127 -11.45 9.36 4.34
C THR A 127 -11.92 7.90 4.30
N GLY A 128 -11.69 7.15 5.37
CA GLY A 128 -12.00 5.72 5.45
C GLY A 128 -11.15 4.86 4.51
N THR A 129 -9.97 5.34 4.12
CA THR A 129 -9.09 4.58 3.22
C THR A 129 -7.60 4.82 3.52
N SER A 130 -6.89 3.73 3.81
CA SER A 130 -5.43 3.77 3.97
C SER A 130 -4.71 4.05 2.65
N TRP A 131 -5.17 3.47 1.54
CA TRP A 131 -4.58 3.67 0.21
C TRP A 131 -4.68 5.11 -0.28
N GLY A 132 -5.84 5.74 -0.11
CA GLY A 132 -6.02 7.16 -0.43
C GLY A 132 -5.10 8.06 0.40
N THR A 133 -4.92 7.73 1.68
CA THR A 133 -4.01 8.45 2.56
C THR A 133 -2.55 8.30 2.15
N TYR A 134 -2.11 7.10 1.75
CA TYR A 134 -0.75 6.91 1.21
C TYR A 134 -0.49 7.77 -0.03
N ALA A 135 -1.46 7.81 -0.94
CA ALA A 135 -1.35 8.57 -2.17
C ALA A 135 -1.13 10.07 -1.93
N ILE A 136 -1.74 10.61 -0.88
CA ILE A 136 -1.60 12.02 -0.49
C ILE A 136 -0.33 12.25 0.34
N ALA A 137 -0.08 11.38 1.32
CA ALA A 137 0.94 11.62 2.34
C ALA A 137 2.36 11.38 1.82
N PHE A 138 2.64 10.29 1.10
CA PHE A 138 4.01 9.97 0.68
C PHE A 138 4.67 11.01 -0.22
N PRO A 139 3.98 11.58 -1.24
CA PRO A 139 4.57 12.62 -2.07
C PRO A 139 5.00 13.87 -1.31
N LEU A 140 4.38 14.14 -0.17
CA LEU A 140 4.68 15.31 0.68
C LEU A 140 5.66 14.95 1.80
N ALA A 141 5.42 13.83 2.49
CA ALA A 141 6.18 13.43 3.67
C ALA A 141 7.62 13.02 3.34
N MET A 142 7.84 12.30 2.25
CA MET A 142 9.17 11.77 1.94
C MET A 142 10.17 12.86 1.52
N PRO A 143 9.83 13.80 0.61
CA PRO A 143 10.71 14.94 0.33
C PRO A 143 10.97 15.81 1.55
N LEU A 144 9.97 16.04 2.41
CA LEU A 144 10.11 16.80 3.64
C LEU A 144 11.05 16.10 4.63
N ALA A 145 10.87 14.80 4.85
CA ALA A 145 11.74 14.02 5.73
C ALA A 145 13.20 14.03 5.25
N TRP A 146 13.42 13.86 3.95
CA TRP A 146 14.75 13.97 3.36
C TRP A 146 15.36 15.33 3.59
N ALA A 147 14.64 16.39 3.29
CA ALA A 147 15.12 17.74 3.39
C ALA A 147 15.45 18.14 4.86
N ILE A 148 14.60 17.76 5.83
CA ILE A 148 14.87 17.95 7.26
C ILE A 148 16.10 17.14 7.71
N SER A 149 16.24 15.90 7.24
CA SER A 149 17.40 15.08 7.59
C SER A 149 18.72 15.70 7.14
N GLN A 150 18.73 16.35 5.98
CA GLN A 150 19.91 17.04 5.45
C GLN A 150 20.16 18.36 6.17
N SER A 151 19.14 19.17 6.40
CA SER A 151 19.29 20.50 7.01
C SER A 151 19.70 20.44 8.48
N GLN A 152 19.24 19.45 9.22
CA GLN A 152 19.55 19.28 10.65
C GLN A 152 20.68 18.27 10.92
N GLY A 153 21.35 17.76 9.88
CA GLY A 153 22.50 16.89 10.03
C GLY A 153 22.21 15.58 10.77
N VAL A 154 21.08 14.93 10.48
CA VAL A 154 20.71 13.67 11.12
C VAL A 154 21.77 12.61 10.82
N ALA A 155 22.30 11.96 11.84
CA ALA A 155 23.42 11.03 11.74
C ALA A 155 23.16 9.83 10.79
N ASN A 156 21.90 9.37 10.69
CA ASN A 156 21.50 8.31 9.77
C ASN A 156 20.22 8.72 9.02
N PRO A 157 20.36 9.42 7.86
CA PRO A 157 19.21 9.89 7.08
C PRO A 157 18.33 8.75 6.56
N GLU A 158 18.91 7.60 6.19
CA GLU A 158 18.16 6.46 5.69
C GLU A 158 17.25 5.87 6.77
N LEU A 159 17.76 5.66 7.97
CA LEU A 159 16.96 5.16 9.09
C LEU A 159 15.85 6.14 9.45
N PHE A 160 16.13 7.44 9.42
CA PHE A 160 15.12 8.46 9.67
C PHE A 160 14.03 8.46 8.60
N MET A 161 14.40 8.31 7.33
CA MET A 161 13.44 8.14 6.23
C MET A 161 12.58 6.90 6.41
N MET A 162 13.17 5.76 6.81
CA MET A 162 12.43 4.54 7.09
C MET A 162 11.45 4.73 8.25
N LEU A 163 11.84 5.45 9.29
CA LEU A 163 10.97 5.77 10.41
C LEU A 163 9.78 6.64 9.98
N CYS A 164 10.02 7.70 9.22
CA CYS A 164 8.97 8.54 8.67
C CYS A 164 8.02 7.75 7.75
N PHE A 165 8.56 6.88 6.91
CA PHE A 165 7.78 5.98 6.06
C PHE A 165 6.89 5.06 6.89
N ALA A 166 7.45 4.43 7.92
CA ALA A 166 6.71 3.53 8.81
C ALA A 166 5.60 4.25 9.58
N THR A 167 5.82 5.49 10.01
CA THR A 167 4.79 6.27 10.72
C THR A 167 3.64 6.69 9.81
N VAL A 168 3.91 7.03 8.54
CA VAL A 168 2.86 7.27 7.53
C VAL A 168 2.02 6.02 7.30
N LEU A 169 2.66 4.86 7.14
CA LEU A 169 1.95 3.59 6.99
C LEU A 169 1.08 3.29 8.21
N ASN A 170 1.67 3.34 9.39
CA ASN A 170 0.99 3.00 10.63
C ASN A 170 -0.19 3.94 10.92
N GLY A 171 0.00 5.25 10.77
CA GLY A 171 -1.06 6.23 10.97
C GLY A 171 -2.22 6.04 9.99
N SER A 172 -1.92 5.75 8.73
CA SER A 172 -2.92 5.51 7.70
C SER A 172 -3.73 4.24 7.96
N VAL A 173 -3.07 3.13 8.33
CA VAL A 173 -3.77 1.87 8.65
C VAL A 173 -4.61 2.02 9.92
N PHE A 174 -4.05 2.63 10.97
CA PHE A 174 -4.77 2.84 12.22
C PHE A 174 -6.01 3.71 12.02
N GLY A 175 -5.87 4.84 11.30
CA GLY A 175 -6.98 5.74 11.03
C GLY A 175 -8.10 5.07 10.22
N ASP A 176 -7.73 4.31 9.20
CA ASP A 176 -8.66 3.54 8.38
C ASP A 176 -9.44 2.50 9.21
N GLN A 177 -8.75 1.70 10.00
CA GLN A 177 -9.39 0.68 10.84
C GLN A 177 -10.31 1.26 11.93
N CYS A 178 -10.05 2.47 12.39
CA CYS A 178 -10.90 3.17 13.38
C CYS A 178 -12.03 3.97 12.72
N SER A 179 -12.02 4.14 11.41
CA SER A 179 -12.99 4.96 10.68
C SER A 179 -14.36 4.28 10.60
N PRO A 180 -15.44 5.01 10.88
CA PRO A 180 -16.81 4.48 10.75
C PRO A 180 -17.25 4.34 9.28
N ILE A 181 -16.49 4.83 8.32
CA ILE A 181 -16.78 4.80 6.88
C ILE A 181 -15.74 4.00 6.10
N SER A 182 -14.92 3.19 6.78
CA SER A 182 -13.90 2.37 6.15
C SER A 182 -14.49 1.30 5.22
N ASP A 183 -13.85 1.09 4.07
CA ASP A 183 -14.19 0.02 3.13
C ASP A 183 -13.90 -1.39 3.70
N THR A 184 -13.21 -1.46 4.83
CA THR A 184 -12.78 -2.71 5.48
C THR A 184 -13.64 -3.14 6.67
N THR A 185 -14.66 -2.36 7.03
CA THR A 185 -15.61 -2.66 8.13
C THR A 185 -16.96 -3.17 7.67
#